data_39badc15a164b394b07a50bab0c88ed2
#
_entry.id   39badc15a164b394b07a50bab0c88ed2
#
_cell.length_a   1.000
_cell.length_b   1.000
_cell.length_c   1.000
_cell.angle_alpha   90.00
_cell.angle_beta   90.00
_cell.angle_gamma   90.00
#
_symmetry.space_group_name_H-M   'P 1'
#
loop_
_entity.id
_entity.type
_entity.pdbx_description
1 polymer ?
#
loop_
_entity_poly.entity_id
_entity_poly.type
_entity_poly.pdbx_seq_one_letter_code
_entity_poly.pdbx_strand_id
1 'polypeptide(L)'
;VPGETFEYSNMNYDILGLIIQNVTHQSYTSYIQKHVLAPLKMKHTTFKVNNTKSNNEALGYIWEDNENKVAQPEFNIGDTPAAYMMSSTSDLAKWVQLQIHPTSKSQAKLIRQSHQVLSNSLNSEPNADSYGSGWFINTDDHLVFHTGVLDNFSSQILLNIRKSYGIVVLANTNSNQVTRLAEHLNTQIMNNRHYTTIEDR
;
A
#
# COMPACT_ATOMS: atom_id res chain seq x y z
N VAL A 1 -7.23 25.95 8.79
CA VAL A 1 -5.81 26.20 9.17
C VAL A 1 -5.06 24.87 9.01
N PRO A 2 -3.82 24.87 8.50
CA PRO A 2 -3.04 23.62 8.39
C PRO A 2 -2.92 22.91 9.74
N GLY A 3 -3.24 21.60 9.75
CA GLY A 3 -3.20 20.77 10.95
C GLY A 3 -4.50 20.69 11.77
N GLU A 4 -5.55 21.45 11.41
CA GLU A 4 -6.83 21.41 12.13
C GLU A 4 -7.76 20.30 11.65
N THR A 5 -7.73 19.96 10.36
CA THR A 5 -8.61 18.96 9.77
C THR A 5 -7.80 18.01 8.87
N PHE A 6 -8.22 16.77 8.81
CA PHE A 6 -7.69 15.79 7.87
C PHE A 6 -8.49 15.87 6.56
N GLU A 7 -7.77 16.02 5.45
CA GLU A 7 -8.29 15.96 4.08
C GLU A 7 -7.40 15.03 3.27
N TYR A 8 -7.91 13.85 2.90
CA TYR A 8 -7.18 12.92 2.05
C TYR A 8 -6.98 13.51 0.66
N SER A 9 -5.74 13.50 0.15
CA SER A 9 -5.43 14.11 -1.13
C SER A 9 -4.29 13.37 -1.86
N ASN A 10 -4.59 12.77 -2.99
CA ASN A 10 -3.59 12.20 -3.91
C ASN A 10 -2.62 13.28 -4.40
N MET A 11 -3.09 14.48 -4.67
CA MET A 11 -2.28 15.60 -5.14
C MET A 11 -1.10 15.92 -4.19
N ASN A 12 -1.25 15.73 -2.89
CA ASN A 12 -0.14 15.91 -1.95
C ASN A 12 1.03 14.97 -2.24
N TYR A 13 0.73 13.71 -2.62
CA TYR A 13 1.75 12.73 -2.97
C TYR A 13 2.33 12.98 -4.36
N ASP A 14 1.54 13.48 -5.31
CA ASP A 14 2.02 13.89 -6.63
C ASP A 14 3.01 15.05 -6.50
N ILE A 15 2.73 16.02 -5.63
CA ILE A 15 3.67 17.11 -5.30
C ILE A 15 4.95 16.56 -4.67
N LEU A 16 4.88 15.58 -3.75
CA LEU A 16 6.07 14.93 -3.21
C LEU A 16 6.88 14.22 -4.31
N GLY A 17 6.22 13.60 -5.27
CA GLY A 17 6.87 13.02 -6.45
C GLY A 17 7.59 14.08 -7.29
N LEU A 18 6.98 15.24 -7.51
CA LEU A 18 7.62 16.39 -8.19
C LEU A 18 8.83 16.91 -7.41
N ILE A 19 8.76 16.97 -6.08
CA ILE A 19 9.90 17.36 -5.23
C ILE A 19 11.06 16.37 -5.43
N ILE A 20 10.79 15.06 -5.42
CA ILE A 20 11.80 14.04 -5.69
C ILE A 20 12.45 14.27 -7.07
N GLN A 21 11.65 14.52 -8.10
CA GLN A 21 12.17 14.77 -9.45
C GLN A 21 13.06 16.01 -9.50
N ASN A 22 12.62 17.10 -8.88
CA ASN A 22 13.40 18.37 -8.86
C ASN A 22 14.72 18.24 -8.09
N VAL A 23 14.71 17.57 -6.94
CA VAL A 23 15.90 17.42 -6.11
C VAL A 23 16.89 16.42 -6.68
N THR A 24 16.41 15.35 -7.30
CA THR A 24 17.26 14.24 -7.78
C THR A 24 17.60 14.33 -9.26
N HIS A 25 16.91 15.18 -10.03
CA HIS A 25 17.00 15.25 -11.50
C HIS A 25 16.70 13.91 -12.20
N GLN A 26 15.91 13.05 -11.54
CA GLN A 26 15.45 11.76 -12.08
C GLN A 26 13.91 11.75 -12.08
N SER A 27 13.29 11.01 -13.01
CA SER A 27 11.85 10.78 -12.91
C SER A 27 11.50 10.03 -11.60
N TYR A 28 10.34 10.31 -11.02
CA TYR A 28 9.88 9.64 -9.81
C TYR A 28 9.95 8.11 -9.95
N THR A 29 9.44 7.58 -11.05
CA THR A 29 9.41 6.13 -11.30
C THR A 29 10.81 5.53 -11.39
N SER A 30 11.76 6.21 -12.06
CA SER A 30 13.17 5.78 -12.14
C SER A 30 13.85 5.81 -10.77
N TYR A 31 13.56 6.85 -9.97
CA TYR A 31 14.11 6.99 -8.64
C TYR A 31 13.62 5.86 -7.73
N ILE A 32 12.30 5.60 -7.67
CA ILE A 32 11.72 4.52 -6.86
C ILE A 32 12.23 3.15 -7.33
N GLN A 33 12.27 2.92 -8.64
CA GLN A 33 12.81 1.66 -9.19
C GLN A 33 14.23 1.39 -8.70
N LYS A 34 15.10 2.39 -8.74
CA LYS A 34 16.52 2.27 -8.40
C LYS A 34 16.77 2.20 -6.89
N HIS A 35 16.07 3.03 -6.12
CA HIS A 35 16.41 3.25 -4.71
C HIS A 35 15.50 2.50 -3.72
N VAL A 36 14.34 1.99 -4.20
CA VAL A 36 13.40 1.24 -3.35
C VAL A 36 13.19 -0.18 -3.88
N LEU A 37 12.70 -0.32 -5.12
CA LEU A 37 12.26 -1.62 -5.63
C LEU A 37 13.44 -2.58 -5.89
N ALA A 38 14.51 -2.09 -6.51
CA ALA A 38 15.68 -2.93 -6.83
C ALA A 38 16.41 -3.41 -5.56
N PRO A 39 16.71 -2.57 -4.54
CA PRO A 39 17.29 -3.04 -3.28
C PRO A 39 16.43 -4.08 -2.56
N LEU A 40 15.10 -3.94 -2.62
CA LEU A 40 14.16 -4.90 -2.04
C LEU A 40 13.94 -6.15 -2.92
N LYS A 41 14.56 -6.21 -4.10
CA LYS A 41 14.36 -7.29 -5.08
C LYS A 41 12.89 -7.47 -5.48
N MET A 42 12.15 -6.38 -5.56
CA MET A 42 10.75 -6.35 -6.01
C MET A 42 10.69 -6.33 -7.55
N LYS A 43 10.98 -7.49 -8.15
CA LYS A 43 11.19 -7.65 -9.60
C LYS A 43 9.90 -7.64 -10.42
N HIS A 44 8.77 -7.89 -9.78
CA HIS A 44 7.42 -7.90 -10.37
C HIS A 44 6.62 -6.64 -10.02
N THR A 45 7.33 -5.58 -9.63
CA THR A 45 6.74 -4.28 -9.29
C THR A 45 7.19 -3.23 -10.30
N THR A 46 6.24 -2.52 -10.89
CA THR A 46 6.49 -1.55 -11.97
C THR A 46 5.44 -0.43 -11.96
N PHE A 47 5.79 0.68 -12.59
CA PHE A 47 4.87 1.78 -12.94
C PHE A 47 4.50 1.79 -14.43
N LYS A 48 4.90 0.79 -15.19
CA LYS A 48 4.60 0.70 -16.63
C LYS A 48 3.41 -0.21 -16.85
N VAL A 49 2.36 0.35 -17.42
CA VAL A 49 1.33 -0.46 -18.07
C VAL A 49 1.91 -0.88 -19.42
N ASN A 50 2.37 -2.10 -19.52
CA ASN A 50 2.76 -2.64 -20.82
C ASN A 50 1.49 -2.95 -21.61
N ASN A 51 1.25 -2.19 -22.68
CA ASN A 51 0.20 -2.49 -23.68
C ASN A 51 0.48 -3.81 -24.44
N THR A 52 1.60 -4.46 -24.20
CA THR A 52 1.88 -5.79 -24.69
C THR A 52 1.37 -6.79 -23.68
N LYS A 53 0.48 -7.69 -24.11
CA LYS A 53 -0.03 -8.81 -23.30
C LYS A 53 1.14 -9.57 -22.67
N SER A 54 1.57 -9.12 -21.50
CA SER A 54 2.45 -9.92 -20.65
C SER A 54 1.59 -11.03 -20.04
N ASN A 55 1.99 -12.28 -20.21
CA ASN A 55 1.27 -13.43 -19.65
C ASN A 55 1.23 -13.45 -18.11
N ASN A 56 1.83 -12.44 -17.46
CA ASN A 56 1.95 -12.34 -16.00
C ASN A 56 1.20 -11.13 -15.40
N GLU A 57 0.45 -10.38 -16.20
CA GLU A 57 -0.35 -9.26 -15.68
C GLU A 57 -1.80 -9.70 -15.56
N ALA A 58 -2.40 -9.45 -14.38
CA ALA A 58 -3.82 -9.69 -14.19
C ALA A 58 -4.64 -8.72 -15.04
N LEU A 59 -5.66 -9.21 -15.71
CA LEU A 59 -6.65 -8.35 -16.35
C LEU A 59 -7.55 -7.77 -15.27
N GLY A 60 -7.81 -6.46 -15.32
CA GLY A 60 -8.78 -5.82 -14.46
C GLY A 60 -10.21 -6.00 -15.00
N TYR A 61 -11.16 -6.07 -14.09
CA TYR A 61 -12.57 -6.26 -14.43
C TYR A 61 -13.43 -5.19 -13.76
N ILE A 62 -14.42 -4.72 -14.52
CA ILE A 62 -15.53 -3.91 -14.02
C ILE A 62 -16.82 -4.70 -14.11
N TRP A 63 -17.76 -4.43 -13.20
CA TRP A 63 -19.11 -4.97 -13.28
C TRP A 63 -20.00 -3.98 -14.02
N GLU A 64 -20.44 -4.35 -15.21
CA GLU A 64 -21.28 -3.51 -16.08
C GLU A 64 -22.25 -4.39 -16.85
N ASP A 65 -23.51 -3.93 -17.05
CA ASP A 65 -24.58 -4.65 -17.76
C ASP A 65 -24.83 -6.09 -17.21
N ASN A 66 -24.69 -6.30 -15.90
CA ASN A 66 -24.81 -7.59 -15.23
C ASN A 66 -23.74 -8.63 -15.61
N GLU A 67 -22.59 -8.21 -16.09
CA GLU A 67 -21.46 -9.09 -16.42
C GLU A 67 -20.12 -8.47 -16.05
N ASN A 68 -19.10 -9.32 -15.89
CA ASN A 68 -17.72 -8.87 -15.72
C ASN A 68 -17.13 -8.54 -17.10
N LYS A 69 -16.76 -7.27 -17.30
CA LYS A 69 -16.06 -6.81 -18.50
C LYS A 69 -14.61 -6.52 -18.19
N VAL A 70 -13.72 -6.91 -19.10
CA VAL A 70 -12.30 -6.53 -19.00
C VAL A 70 -12.18 -5.03 -19.22
N ALA A 71 -11.56 -4.35 -18.26
CA ALA A 71 -11.25 -2.94 -18.34
C ALA A 71 -9.76 -2.72 -18.07
N GLN A 72 -9.14 -1.81 -18.79
CA GLN A 72 -7.79 -1.35 -18.51
C GLN A 72 -7.87 0.01 -17.79
N PRO A 73 -7.12 0.21 -16.70
CA PRO A 73 -7.09 1.52 -16.06
C PRO A 73 -6.51 2.55 -17.03
N GLU A 74 -7.09 3.74 -17.04
CA GLU A 74 -6.44 4.88 -17.67
C GLU A 74 -5.21 5.23 -16.85
N PHE A 75 -4.04 4.97 -17.42
CA PHE A 75 -2.77 5.23 -16.76
C PHE A 75 -2.38 6.69 -16.94
N ASN A 76 -2.27 7.43 -15.83
CA ASN A 76 -1.73 8.77 -15.80
C ASN A 76 -0.35 8.78 -15.13
N ILE A 77 0.68 9.09 -15.88
CA ILE A 77 2.05 9.12 -15.35
C ILE A 77 2.24 10.22 -14.30
N GLY A 78 1.44 11.29 -14.33
CA GLY A 78 1.48 12.37 -13.34
C GLY A 78 1.06 11.91 -11.95
N ASP A 79 0.16 10.93 -11.89
CA ASP A 79 -0.40 10.43 -10.64
C ASP A 79 0.37 9.20 -10.09
N THR A 80 1.51 8.85 -10.69
CA THR A 80 2.29 7.67 -10.25
C THR A 80 2.84 7.78 -8.82
N PRO A 81 3.09 8.96 -8.24
CA PRO A 81 3.44 9.06 -6.83
C PRO A 81 2.31 8.69 -5.87
N ALA A 82 1.06 8.89 -6.29
CA ALA A 82 -0.13 8.62 -5.48
C ALA A 82 -0.77 7.25 -5.81
N ALA A 83 -0.63 6.75 -7.07
CA ALA A 83 -1.33 5.56 -7.54
C ALA A 83 -0.58 4.80 -8.65
N TYR A 84 -1.23 3.83 -9.28
CA TYR A 84 -0.80 3.12 -10.50
C TYR A 84 0.46 2.26 -10.38
N MET A 85 0.99 1.99 -9.19
CA MET A 85 2.04 1.00 -9.02
C MET A 85 1.45 -0.41 -9.16
N MET A 86 1.90 -1.17 -10.15
CA MET A 86 1.54 -2.56 -10.33
C MET A 86 2.51 -3.45 -9.54
N SER A 87 2.00 -4.42 -8.81
CA SER A 87 2.82 -5.30 -7.97
C SER A 87 2.23 -6.70 -7.85
N SER A 88 2.93 -7.57 -7.16
CA SER A 88 2.48 -8.91 -6.78
C SER A 88 2.50 -9.06 -5.27
N THR A 89 1.72 -10.00 -4.73
CA THR A 89 1.73 -10.31 -3.29
C THR A 89 3.11 -10.72 -2.81
N SER A 90 3.90 -11.44 -3.63
CA SER A 90 5.27 -11.85 -3.29
C SER A 90 6.24 -10.66 -3.19
N ASP A 91 6.08 -9.62 -4.00
CA ASP A 91 6.90 -8.41 -3.88
C ASP A 91 6.43 -7.52 -2.72
N LEU A 92 5.12 -7.36 -2.55
CA LEU A 92 4.57 -6.62 -1.42
C LEU A 92 4.88 -7.27 -0.07
N ALA A 93 5.05 -8.61 -0.02
CA ALA A 93 5.55 -9.28 1.18
C ALA A 93 6.96 -8.80 1.56
N LYS A 94 7.83 -8.49 0.60
CA LYS A 94 9.17 -7.90 0.89
C LYS A 94 9.05 -6.48 1.44
N TRP A 95 8.10 -5.70 0.92
CA TRP A 95 7.78 -4.38 1.48
C TRP A 95 7.25 -4.48 2.90
N VAL A 96 6.33 -5.42 3.17
CA VAL A 96 5.82 -5.72 4.51
C VAL A 96 6.94 -6.13 5.46
N GLN A 97 7.84 -7.00 5.02
CA GLN A 97 9.02 -7.41 5.80
C GLN A 97 9.89 -6.20 6.18
N LEU A 98 10.14 -5.28 5.25
CA LEU A 98 10.88 -4.06 5.54
C LEU A 98 10.16 -3.18 6.59
N GLN A 99 8.83 -3.05 6.49
CA GLN A 99 8.04 -2.24 7.42
C GLN A 99 8.07 -2.81 8.85
N ILE A 100 8.13 -4.11 9.00
CA ILE A 100 8.11 -4.81 10.29
C ILE A 100 9.52 -5.06 10.82
N HIS A 101 10.44 -5.47 9.93
CA HIS A 101 11.82 -5.84 10.27
C HIS A 101 12.83 -5.04 9.45
N PRO A 102 13.01 -3.74 9.73
CA PRO A 102 13.97 -2.91 9.03
C PRO A 102 15.41 -3.39 9.27
N THR A 103 16.22 -3.44 8.20
CA THR A 103 17.57 -4.01 8.23
C THR A 103 18.65 -3.01 8.71
N SER A 104 18.31 -1.73 8.85
CA SER A 104 19.24 -0.71 9.34
C SER A 104 18.57 0.29 10.29
N LYS A 105 19.37 0.95 11.12
CA LYS A 105 18.89 2.00 12.04
C LYS A 105 18.22 3.17 11.31
N SER A 106 18.73 3.55 10.14
CA SER A 106 18.15 4.64 9.33
C SER A 106 16.77 4.24 8.77
N GLN A 107 16.63 3.03 8.23
CA GLN A 107 15.33 2.52 7.79
C GLN A 107 14.34 2.44 8.95
N ALA A 108 14.76 1.90 10.10
CA ALA A 108 13.93 1.81 11.29
C ALA A 108 13.44 3.20 11.76
N LYS A 109 14.28 4.23 11.65
CA LYS A 109 13.89 5.60 11.97
C LYS A 109 12.85 6.12 11.00
N LEU A 110 13.06 5.98 9.67
CA LEU A 110 12.13 6.47 8.65
C LEU A 110 10.78 5.76 8.73
N ILE A 111 10.77 4.44 8.92
CA ILE A 111 9.54 3.65 9.07
C ILE A 111 8.78 4.08 10.31
N ARG A 112 9.43 4.22 11.47
CA ARG A 112 8.76 4.74 12.66
C ARG A 112 8.19 6.13 12.45
N GLN A 113 8.91 7.01 11.74
CA GLN A 113 8.40 8.34 11.40
C GLN A 113 7.17 8.28 10.48
N SER A 114 7.15 7.38 9.49
CA SER A 114 5.98 7.25 8.61
C SER A 114 4.75 6.70 9.33
N HIS A 115 4.92 5.90 10.38
CA HIS A 115 3.85 5.37 11.22
C HIS A 115 3.48 6.28 12.40
N GLN A 116 4.09 7.46 12.55
CA GLN A 116 3.69 8.43 13.56
C GLN A 116 2.37 9.11 13.18
N VAL A 117 1.52 9.28 14.16
CA VAL A 117 0.27 10.03 14.02
C VAL A 117 0.59 11.49 13.67
N LEU A 118 0.09 11.95 12.54
CA LEU A 118 0.16 13.34 12.10
C LEU A 118 -1.18 14.05 12.20
N SER A 119 -2.29 13.31 12.13
CA SER A 119 -3.65 13.82 12.28
C SER A 119 -4.52 12.81 13.00
N ASN A 120 -5.32 13.29 13.95
CA ASN A 120 -6.24 12.52 14.79
C ASN A 120 -7.72 12.70 14.39
N SER A 121 -8.00 13.45 13.34
CA SER A 121 -9.37 13.79 12.94
C SER A 121 -9.78 13.04 11.67
N LEU A 122 -9.92 11.72 11.76
CA LEU A 122 -10.43 10.90 10.66
C LEU A 122 -11.94 10.72 10.81
N ASN A 123 -12.70 11.42 9.99
CA ASN A 123 -14.17 11.29 9.98
C ASN A 123 -14.67 10.27 8.94
N SER A 124 -13.77 9.68 8.12
CA SER A 124 -14.18 8.97 6.91
C SER A 124 -13.65 7.54 6.75
N GLU A 125 -12.73 7.08 7.63
CA GLU A 125 -12.18 5.73 7.49
C GLU A 125 -12.61 4.87 8.69
N PRO A 126 -13.45 3.83 8.47
CA PRO A 126 -14.16 3.15 9.57
C PRO A 126 -13.26 2.42 10.57
N ASN A 127 -12.02 2.10 10.23
CA ASN A 127 -11.13 1.31 11.09
C ASN A 127 -9.84 2.04 11.46
N ALA A 128 -9.79 3.35 11.25
CA ALA A 128 -8.67 4.19 11.63
C ALA A 128 -9.14 5.36 12.51
N ASP A 129 -8.33 5.71 13.48
CA ASP A 129 -8.49 6.90 14.30
C ASP A 129 -7.51 8.02 13.91
N SER A 130 -6.48 7.68 13.14
CA SER A 130 -5.35 8.55 12.88
C SER A 130 -4.73 8.31 11.49
N TYR A 131 -3.96 9.29 11.00
CA TYR A 131 -3.20 9.17 9.77
C TYR A 131 -1.74 9.61 9.97
N GLY A 132 -0.83 8.84 9.38
CA GLY A 132 0.60 9.12 9.35
C GLY A 132 1.08 9.59 7.98
N SER A 133 2.32 9.29 7.63
CA SER A 133 2.86 9.60 6.29
C SER A 133 2.52 8.48 5.32
N GLY A 134 1.33 8.54 4.71
CA GLY A 134 0.84 7.53 3.76
C GLY A 134 0.24 6.28 4.41
N TRP A 135 -0.16 6.35 5.66
CA TRP A 135 -0.73 5.23 6.40
C TRP A 135 -1.93 5.64 7.24
N PHE A 136 -3.00 4.91 7.14
CA PHE A 136 -4.06 4.90 8.16
C PHE A 136 -3.57 4.14 9.37
N ILE A 137 -3.94 4.61 10.55
CA ILE A 137 -3.48 4.05 11.83
C ILE A 137 -4.69 3.80 12.72
N ASN A 138 -4.74 2.60 13.30
CA ASN A 138 -5.61 2.28 14.43
C ASN A 138 -4.71 2.14 15.65
N THR A 139 -4.78 3.11 16.57
CA THR A 139 -3.89 3.18 17.72
C THR A 139 -4.20 2.12 18.75
N ASP A 140 -5.48 1.77 18.93
CA ASP A 140 -5.92 0.78 19.92
C ASP A 140 -5.47 -0.64 19.53
N ASP A 141 -5.62 -1.01 18.28
CA ASP A 141 -5.24 -2.33 17.76
C ASP A 141 -3.79 -2.43 17.28
N HIS A 142 -3.06 -1.31 17.29
CA HIS A 142 -1.70 -1.20 16.75
C HIS A 142 -1.60 -1.61 15.27
N LEU A 143 -2.63 -1.27 14.49
CA LEU A 143 -2.67 -1.53 13.06
C LEU A 143 -2.22 -0.30 12.28
N VAL A 144 -1.46 -0.56 11.23
CA VAL A 144 -1.04 0.41 10.22
C VAL A 144 -1.44 -0.17 8.87
N PHE A 145 -2.23 0.56 8.09
CA PHE A 145 -2.75 0.01 6.84
C PHE A 145 -2.96 1.09 5.78
N HIS A 146 -3.11 0.65 4.54
CA HIS A 146 -3.61 1.49 3.46
C HIS A 146 -4.36 0.66 2.43
N THR A 147 -5.42 1.24 1.90
CA THR A 147 -6.20 0.70 0.79
C THR A 147 -5.73 1.30 -0.53
N GLY A 148 -5.98 0.60 -1.62
CA GLY A 148 -5.85 1.13 -2.97
C GLY A 148 -7.07 0.75 -3.80
N VAL A 149 -7.64 1.72 -4.50
CA VAL A 149 -8.83 1.52 -5.32
C VAL A 149 -8.65 2.22 -6.66
N LEU A 150 -8.84 1.46 -7.73
CA LEU A 150 -9.04 1.91 -9.09
C LEU A 150 -10.37 1.33 -9.59
N ASP A 151 -10.84 1.75 -10.75
CA ASP A 151 -12.11 1.27 -11.29
C ASP A 151 -12.15 -0.25 -11.46
N ASN A 152 -11.01 -0.88 -11.70
CA ASN A 152 -10.87 -2.28 -12.04
C ASN A 152 -9.85 -3.06 -11.18
N PHE A 153 -9.33 -2.45 -10.12
CA PHE A 153 -8.45 -3.09 -9.14
C PHE A 153 -8.71 -2.57 -7.74
N SER A 154 -8.50 -3.44 -6.76
CA SER A 154 -8.47 -3.03 -5.36
C SER A 154 -7.37 -3.76 -4.60
N SER A 155 -6.85 -3.12 -3.57
CA SER A 155 -5.75 -3.64 -2.78
C SER A 155 -5.84 -3.22 -1.32
N GLN A 156 -5.24 -4.01 -0.44
CA GLN A 156 -4.98 -3.62 0.93
C GLN A 156 -3.66 -4.18 1.42
N ILE A 157 -2.91 -3.34 2.13
CA ILE A 157 -1.81 -3.74 3.00
C ILE A 157 -2.25 -3.42 4.43
N LEU A 158 -2.15 -4.39 5.33
CA LEU A 158 -2.41 -4.24 6.75
C LEU A 158 -1.22 -4.78 7.52
N LEU A 159 -0.70 -4.01 8.47
CA LEU A 159 0.43 -4.35 9.32
C LEU A 159 -0.05 -4.36 10.77
N ASN A 160 0.23 -5.41 11.51
CA ASN A 160 0.14 -5.40 12.96
C ASN A 160 1.56 -5.27 13.52
N ILE A 161 1.92 -4.04 13.88
CA ILE A 161 3.28 -3.72 14.32
C ILE A 161 3.63 -4.42 15.63
N ARG A 162 2.67 -4.50 16.55
CA ARG A 162 2.88 -5.14 17.86
C ARG A 162 3.08 -6.65 17.76
N LYS A 163 2.40 -7.31 16.81
CA LYS A 163 2.46 -8.76 16.61
C LYS A 163 3.40 -9.19 15.50
N SER A 164 4.05 -8.21 14.86
CA SER A 164 5.08 -8.41 13.82
C SER A 164 4.62 -9.26 12.64
N TYR A 165 3.42 -9.00 12.12
CA TYR A 165 2.94 -9.61 10.87
C TYR A 165 2.24 -8.58 9.98
N GLY A 166 2.07 -8.94 8.72
CA GLY A 166 1.28 -8.14 7.78
C GLY A 166 0.50 -9.00 6.80
N ILE A 167 -0.54 -8.43 6.27
CA ILE A 167 -1.48 -9.04 5.34
C ILE A 167 -1.50 -8.18 4.08
N VAL A 168 -1.44 -8.83 2.93
CA VAL A 168 -1.58 -8.21 1.62
C VAL A 168 -2.71 -8.90 0.88
N VAL A 169 -3.69 -8.12 0.44
CA VAL A 169 -4.79 -8.60 -0.39
C VAL A 169 -4.83 -7.77 -1.66
N LEU A 170 -4.87 -8.44 -2.80
CA LEU A 170 -4.99 -7.84 -4.13
C LEU A 170 -6.18 -8.45 -4.85
N ALA A 171 -6.96 -7.63 -5.53
CA ALA A 171 -8.03 -8.08 -6.41
C ALA A 171 -8.01 -7.32 -7.73
N ASN A 172 -8.33 -8.01 -8.79
CA ASN A 172 -8.43 -7.46 -10.14
C ASN A 172 -9.87 -7.02 -10.49
N THR A 173 -10.51 -6.41 -9.53
CA THR A 173 -11.83 -5.76 -9.62
C THR A 173 -11.93 -4.70 -8.52
N ASN A 174 -12.75 -3.69 -8.71
CA ASN A 174 -13.09 -2.73 -7.66
C ASN A 174 -14.04 -3.42 -6.68
N SER A 175 -13.54 -3.71 -5.48
CA SER A 175 -14.33 -4.41 -4.46
C SER A 175 -13.86 -4.11 -3.05
N ASN A 176 -14.79 -3.84 -2.15
CA ASN A 176 -14.52 -3.72 -0.71
C ASN A 176 -14.20 -5.07 -0.03
N GLN A 177 -14.28 -6.18 -0.77
CA GLN A 177 -13.95 -7.51 -0.23
C GLN A 177 -12.47 -7.63 0.14
N VAL A 178 -11.56 -6.86 -0.46
CA VAL A 178 -10.14 -6.85 -0.07
C VAL A 178 -9.97 -6.40 1.37
N THR A 179 -10.68 -5.34 1.77
CA THR A 179 -10.67 -4.81 3.14
C THR A 179 -11.27 -5.83 4.11
N ARG A 180 -12.48 -6.34 3.80
CA ARG A 180 -13.16 -7.35 4.63
C ARG A 180 -12.32 -8.62 4.81
N LEU A 181 -11.64 -9.08 3.75
CA LEU A 181 -10.77 -10.25 3.82
C LEU A 181 -9.55 -9.99 4.70
N ALA A 182 -8.90 -8.82 4.54
CA ALA A 182 -7.75 -8.45 5.36
C ALA A 182 -8.11 -8.38 6.85
N GLU A 183 -9.25 -7.77 7.19
CA GLU A 183 -9.77 -7.69 8.56
C GLU A 183 -10.14 -9.08 9.12
N HIS A 184 -10.80 -9.90 8.31
CA HIS A 184 -11.13 -11.27 8.70
C HIS A 184 -9.87 -12.09 9.02
N LEU A 185 -8.86 -12.04 8.13
CA LEU A 185 -7.58 -12.71 8.34
C LEU A 185 -6.87 -12.17 9.59
N ASN A 186 -6.86 -10.86 9.80
CA ASN A 186 -6.32 -10.24 11.01
C ASN A 186 -7.00 -10.80 12.27
N THR A 187 -8.33 -10.86 12.29
CA THR A 187 -9.11 -11.42 13.40
C THR A 187 -8.78 -12.90 13.62
N GLN A 188 -8.68 -13.70 12.56
CA GLN A 188 -8.32 -15.12 12.66
C GLN A 188 -6.91 -15.31 13.25
N ILE A 189 -5.92 -14.54 12.79
CA ILE A 189 -4.55 -14.59 13.33
C ILE A 189 -4.53 -14.18 14.80
N MET A 190 -5.27 -13.14 15.19
CA MET A 190 -5.34 -12.66 16.56
C MET A 190 -6.01 -13.67 17.51
N ASN A 191 -7.04 -14.38 17.04
CA ASN A 191 -7.78 -15.35 17.80
C ASN A 191 -7.08 -16.71 17.90
N ASN A 192 -6.28 -17.09 16.89
CA ASN A 192 -5.53 -18.34 16.89
C ASN A 192 -4.26 -18.20 17.74
N ARG A 193 -4.32 -18.58 19.01
CA ARG A 193 -3.19 -18.60 19.95
C ARG A 193 -2.06 -19.61 19.57
N HIS A 194 -2.16 -20.29 18.43
CA HIS A 194 -1.23 -21.34 17.98
C HIS A 194 -0.31 -20.95 16.81
N TYR A 195 -0.30 -19.69 16.38
CA TYR A 195 0.76 -19.24 15.48
C TYR A 195 2.04 -19.03 16.30
N THR A 196 2.85 -20.08 16.39
CA THR A 196 4.24 -20.00 16.89
C THR A 196 5.02 -19.02 16.02
N THR A 197 5.72 -18.10 16.63
CA THR A 197 6.65 -17.20 15.96
C THR A 197 7.76 -18.03 15.30
N ILE A 198 8.30 -17.54 14.18
CA ILE A 198 9.40 -18.21 13.42
C ILE A 198 10.66 -18.42 14.30
N GLU A 199 10.71 -17.85 15.49
CA GLU A 199 11.80 -18.00 16.46
C GLU A 199 11.79 -19.33 17.23
N ASP A 200 10.73 -20.14 17.10
CA ASP A 200 10.61 -21.43 17.78
C ASP A 200 11.01 -22.63 16.89
N ARG A 201 11.80 -22.40 15.80
CA ARG A 201 12.32 -23.49 14.94
C ARG A 201 13.82 -23.43 14.76
#